data_086b03de705c3810a7be053bdcaa2da8
#
_entry.id   086b03de705c3810a7be053bdcaa2da8
#
_cell.length_a   1.000
_cell.length_b   1.000
_cell.length_c   1.000
_cell.angle_alpha   90.00
_cell.angle_beta   90.00
_cell.angle_gamma   90.00
#
_symmetry.space_group_name_H-M   'P 1'
#
loop_
_entity.id
_entity.type
_entity.pdbx_description
1 polymer ?
#
loop_
_entity_poly.entity_id
_entity_poly.type
_entity_poly.pdbx_seq_one_letter_code
_entity_poly.pdbx_strand_id
1 'polypeptide(L)'
;DDDRPLLKGMIYEAPKKNKFTAKPSSFDPKAFENECYSAEEVLSNKRKNDRFSYLFKALKNRKKLLERKLVSLDKDIAEANGHLDDGRFGDAIYMSMDSIPPKASSFVYEGEEIKLDPSRSAAENANAYYKRAKKAKMTLKQVDISKEKASKELEEITSSLTQLEHADEAGLEMMAKPSSQ
;
A
#
# COMPACT_ATOMS: atom_id res chain seq x y z
N ASP A 1 47.67 -3.92 26.48
CA ASP A 1 46.30 -4.32 26.87
C ASP A 1 46.26 -5.83 26.97
N ASP A 2 46.35 -6.32 28.19
CA ASP A 2 46.35 -7.76 28.48
C ASP A 2 44.87 -8.13 28.84
N ASP A 3 44.12 -8.54 27.83
CA ASP A 3 42.69 -8.89 27.91
C ASP A 3 42.40 -10.19 28.69
N ARG A 4 43.26 -10.55 29.66
CA ARG A 4 43.01 -11.73 30.48
C ARG A 4 41.99 -11.45 31.59
N PRO A 5 40.90 -12.23 31.70
CA PRO A 5 39.92 -12.05 32.75
C PRO A 5 40.55 -12.29 34.13
N LEU A 6 40.33 -11.37 35.05
CA LEU A 6 40.78 -11.49 36.45
C LEU A 6 40.04 -12.65 37.12
N LEU A 7 40.72 -13.71 37.42
CA LEU A 7 40.19 -14.82 38.22
C LEU A 7 40.17 -14.44 39.72
N LYS A 8 39.12 -14.91 40.44
CA LYS A 8 38.93 -14.66 41.86
C LYS A 8 40.17 -15.13 42.63
N GLY A 9 40.89 -14.21 43.25
CA GLY A 9 42.14 -14.49 44.01
C GLY A 9 43.41 -13.97 43.35
N MET A 10 43.39 -13.41 42.15
CA MET A 10 44.54 -12.76 41.53
C MET A 10 44.74 -11.34 42.11
N ILE A 11 45.94 -11.05 42.53
CA ILE A 11 46.32 -9.70 42.92
C ILE A 11 46.56 -8.91 41.61
N TYR A 12 45.79 -7.84 41.45
CA TYR A 12 45.97 -6.93 40.32
C TYR A 12 47.30 -6.15 40.49
N GLU A 13 48.27 -6.48 39.69
CA GLU A 13 49.46 -5.63 39.54
C GLU A 13 49.11 -4.58 38.48
N ALA A 14 48.98 -3.32 38.90
CA ALA A 14 48.77 -2.22 37.98
C ALA A 14 49.93 -2.17 36.93
N PRO A 15 49.60 -2.01 35.63
CA PRO A 15 50.63 -1.95 34.59
C PRO A 15 51.63 -0.84 34.97
N LYS A 16 52.93 -1.16 34.87
CA LYS A 16 54.01 -0.21 35.14
C LYS A 16 53.74 1.06 34.36
N LYS A 17 53.60 2.20 35.11
CA LYS A 17 53.32 3.51 34.55
C LYS A 17 54.13 3.77 33.27
N ASN A 18 53.53 3.66 32.13
CA ASN A 18 54.04 4.33 30.97
C ASN A 18 54.15 5.81 31.34
N LYS A 19 55.29 6.42 31.06
CA LYS A 19 55.53 7.84 31.28
C LYS A 19 54.67 8.63 30.27
N PHE A 20 53.37 8.54 30.44
CA PHE A 20 52.45 9.46 29.81
C PHE A 20 52.53 10.75 30.63
N THR A 21 53.35 11.65 30.20
CA THR A 21 53.24 13.05 30.60
C THR A 21 51.97 13.56 29.93
N ALA A 22 50.85 13.38 30.61
CA ALA A 22 49.62 14.07 30.24
C ALA A 22 49.96 15.56 30.30
N LYS A 23 50.09 16.21 29.15
CA LYS A 23 50.03 17.68 29.10
C LYS A 23 48.69 18.05 29.71
N PRO A 24 48.63 18.98 30.68
CA PRO A 24 47.35 19.46 31.17
C PRO A 24 46.61 20.02 29.95
N SER A 25 45.64 19.32 29.46
CA SER A 25 44.70 19.91 28.53
C SER A 25 43.96 20.94 29.33
N SER A 26 43.90 22.16 28.84
CA SER A 26 43.03 23.18 29.39
C SER A 26 41.57 22.71 29.12
N PHE A 27 41.09 21.81 29.97
CA PHE A 27 39.71 21.37 29.93
C PHE A 27 38.83 22.53 30.43
N ASP A 28 38.07 23.10 29.51
CA ASP A 28 37.03 24.07 29.86
C ASP A 28 35.70 23.32 29.96
N PRO A 29 35.15 23.17 31.21
CA PRO A 29 33.88 22.45 31.40
C PRO A 29 32.72 23.08 30.63
N LYS A 30 32.71 24.43 30.53
CA LYS A 30 31.64 25.16 29.83
C LYS A 30 31.70 24.94 28.30
N ALA A 31 32.91 24.97 27.74
CA ALA A 31 33.10 24.68 26.33
C ALA A 31 32.67 23.24 25.99
N PHE A 32 33.02 22.27 26.84
CA PHE A 32 32.60 20.87 26.67
C PHE A 32 31.08 20.70 26.81
N GLU A 33 30.44 21.38 27.79
CA GLU A 33 28.99 21.35 27.96
C GLU A 33 28.28 21.93 26.72
N ASN A 34 28.77 23.03 26.16
CA ASN A 34 28.24 23.63 24.94
C ASN A 34 28.43 22.70 23.71
N GLU A 35 29.56 22.01 23.61
CA GLU A 35 29.76 21.00 22.54
C GLU A 35 28.78 19.83 22.69
N CYS A 36 28.51 19.36 23.90
CA CYS A 36 27.53 18.32 24.16
C CYS A 36 26.11 18.75 23.74
N TYR A 37 25.67 19.96 24.13
CA TYR A 37 24.37 20.49 23.72
C TYR A 37 24.25 20.63 22.22
N SER A 38 25.28 21.13 21.53
CA SER A 38 25.29 21.25 20.08
C SER A 38 25.24 19.88 19.39
N ALA A 39 25.93 18.88 19.93
CA ALA A 39 25.89 17.51 19.40
C ALA A 39 24.51 16.85 19.59
N GLU A 40 23.87 17.07 20.75
CA GLU A 40 22.50 16.58 20.99
C GLU A 40 21.49 17.22 20.06
N GLU A 41 21.60 18.52 19.80
CA GLU A 41 20.73 19.23 18.86
C GLU A 41 20.90 18.68 17.42
N VAL A 42 22.15 18.50 16.96
CA VAL A 42 22.46 17.91 15.65
C VAL A 42 21.88 16.50 15.53
N LEU A 43 22.02 15.66 16.58
CA LEU A 43 21.46 14.30 16.59
C LEU A 43 19.93 14.31 16.60
N SER A 44 19.31 15.23 17.34
CA SER A 44 17.86 15.40 17.35
C SER A 44 17.34 15.78 15.98
N ASN A 45 17.95 16.76 15.33
CA ASN A 45 17.57 17.22 13.99
C ASN A 45 17.78 16.13 12.95
N LYS A 46 18.86 15.34 13.04
CA LYS A 46 19.07 14.20 12.17
C LYS A 46 17.96 13.15 12.32
N ARG A 47 17.59 12.78 13.56
CA ARG A 47 16.51 11.82 13.81
C ARG A 47 15.16 12.33 13.30
N LYS A 48 14.86 13.62 13.44
CA LYS A 48 13.65 14.26 12.90
C LYS A 48 13.64 14.16 11.37
N ASN A 49 14.74 14.51 10.70
CA ASN A 49 14.87 14.44 9.25
C ASN A 49 14.75 13.00 8.71
N ASP A 50 15.37 12.01 9.38
CA ASP A 50 15.27 10.61 8.99
C ASP A 50 13.82 10.11 9.11
N ARG A 51 13.12 10.46 10.19
CA ARG A 51 11.72 10.11 10.42
C ARG A 51 10.79 10.75 9.40
N PHE A 52 11.00 12.03 9.10
CA PHE A 52 10.27 12.76 8.06
C PHE A 52 10.45 12.11 6.68
N SER A 53 11.69 11.85 6.30
CA SER A 53 12.03 11.19 5.03
C SER A 53 11.34 9.81 4.91
N TYR A 54 11.31 9.04 6.00
CA TYR A 54 10.61 7.75 6.04
C TYR A 54 9.10 7.91 5.83
N LEU A 55 8.44 8.81 6.57
CA LEU A 55 6.99 9.05 6.45
C LEU A 55 6.62 9.55 5.06
N PHE A 56 7.37 10.49 4.53
CA PHE A 56 7.16 11.03 3.19
C PHE A 56 7.26 9.96 2.11
N LYS A 57 8.27 9.09 2.21
CA LYS A 57 8.44 7.95 1.30
C LYS A 57 7.30 6.94 1.44
N ALA A 58 6.86 6.66 2.66
CA ALA A 58 5.76 5.74 2.91
C ALA A 58 4.44 6.25 2.29
N LEU A 59 4.12 7.54 2.49
CA LEU A 59 2.93 8.17 1.90
C LEU A 59 2.99 8.20 0.37
N LYS A 60 4.14 8.54 -0.23
CA LYS A 60 4.34 8.46 -1.69
C LYS A 60 4.14 7.06 -2.24
N ASN A 61 4.65 6.05 -1.55
CA ASN A 61 4.45 4.65 -1.95
C ASN A 61 2.97 4.24 -1.84
N ARG A 62 2.28 4.65 -0.77
CA ARG A 62 0.86 4.38 -0.58
C ARG A 62 0.01 5.06 -1.64
N LYS A 63 0.29 6.33 -1.97
CA LYS A 63 -0.34 7.07 -3.07
C LYS A 63 -0.23 6.28 -4.37
N LYS A 64 0.97 5.86 -4.74
CA LYS A 64 1.22 5.08 -5.97
C LYS A 64 0.47 3.75 -6.01
N LEU A 65 0.32 3.08 -4.85
CA LEU A 65 -0.47 1.85 -4.75
C LEU A 65 -1.95 2.12 -4.99
N LEU A 66 -2.50 3.19 -4.42
CA LEU A 66 -3.91 3.57 -4.60
C LEU A 66 -4.20 3.98 -6.04
N GLU A 67 -3.33 4.74 -6.68
CA GLU A 67 -3.44 5.09 -8.09
C GLU A 67 -3.51 3.84 -8.99
N ARG A 68 -2.62 2.87 -8.74
CA ARG A 68 -2.65 1.58 -9.46
C ARG A 68 -3.92 0.80 -9.19
N LYS A 69 -4.41 0.81 -7.94
CA LYS A 69 -5.65 0.16 -7.56
C LYS A 69 -6.83 0.77 -8.29
N LEU A 70 -6.92 2.10 -8.38
CA LEU A 70 -7.98 2.79 -9.12
C LEU A 70 -7.99 2.42 -10.60
N VAL A 71 -6.83 2.38 -11.25
CA VAL A 71 -6.71 1.92 -12.64
C VAL A 71 -7.17 0.46 -12.81
N SER A 72 -6.88 -0.42 -11.84
CA SER A 72 -7.37 -1.80 -11.88
C SER A 72 -8.88 -1.86 -11.73
N LEU A 73 -9.45 -1.10 -10.80
CA LEU A 73 -10.91 -1.03 -10.60
C LEU A 73 -11.64 -0.49 -11.84
N ASP A 74 -11.04 0.47 -12.56
CA ASP A 74 -11.63 0.97 -13.82
C ASP A 74 -11.66 -0.11 -14.92
N LYS A 75 -10.65 -0.99 -14.97
CA LYS A 75 -10.66 -2.15 -15.87
C LYS A 75 -11.75 -3.15 -15.48
N ASP A 76 -11.90 -3.43 -14.18
CA ASP A 76 -12.94 -4.33 -13.68
C ASP A 76 -14.34 -3.79 -14.00
N ILE A 77 -14.55 -2.46 -13.93
CA ILE A 77 -15.79 -1.78 -14.35
C ILE A 77 -16.03 -1.99 -15.85
N ALA A 78 -15.02 -1.78 -16.69
CA ALA A 78 -15.15 -1.92 -18.13
C ALA A 78 -15.51 -3.36 -18.52
N GLU A 79 -14.87 -4.36 -17.90
CA GLU A 79 -15.16 -5.78 -18.10
C GLU A 79 -16.59 -6.12 -17.63
N ALA A 80 -16.96 -5.68 -16.43
CA ALA A 80 -18.29 -5.94 -15.89
C ALA A 80 -19.40 -5.30 -16.74
N ASN A 81 -19.20 -4.08 -17.24
CA ASN A 81 -20.13 -3.41 -18.13
C ASN A 81 -20.37 -4.20 -19.43
N GLY A 82 -19.31 -4.84 -19.99
CA GLY A 82 -19.42 -5.69 -21.15
C GLY A 82 -20.32 -6.93 -20.97
N HIS A 83 -20.59 -7.31 -19.70
CA HIS A 83 -21.42 -8.48 -19.34
C HIS A 83 -22.78 -8.14 -18.73
N LEU A 84 -23.12 -6.86 -18.62
CA LEU A 84 -24.41 -6.45 -18.02
C LEU A 84 -25.60 -6.98 -18.83
N ASP A 85 -25.48 -6.96 -20.15
CA ASP A 85 -26.53 -7.35 -21.07
C ASP A 85 -26.53 -8.86 -21.39
N ASP A 86 -25.61 -9.62 -20.80
CA ASP A 86 -25.55 -11.08 -20.96
C ASP A 86 -26.88 -11.76 -20.55
N GLY A 87 -27.67 -11.15 -19.66
CA GLY A 87 -29.00 -11.63 -19.30
C GLY A 87 -29.94 -11.72 -20.50
N ARG A 88 -29.89 -10.74 -21.43
CA ARG A 88 -30.68 -10.72 -22.67
C ARG A 88 -30.34 -11.94 -23.56
N PHE A 89 -29.06 -12.29 -23.64
CA PHE A 89 -28.65 -13.50 -24.37
C PHE A 89 -29.17 -14.78 -23.71
N GLY A 90 -29.22 -14.81 -22.37
CA GLY A 90 -29.86 -15.90 -21.63
C GLY A 90 -31.34 -16.03 -21.97
N ASP A 91 -32.09 -14.91 -22.05
CA ASP A 91 -33.50 -14.89 -22.45
C ASP A 91 -33.69 -15.37 -23.90
N ALA A 92 -32.85 -14.88 -24.82
CA ALA A 92 -32.89 -15.28 -26.22
C ALA A 92 -32.64 -16.79 -26.39
N ILE A 93 -31.67 -17.36 -25.71
CA ILE A 93 -31.40 -18.81 -25.71
C ILE A 93 -32.60 -19.57 -25.16
N TYR A 94 -33.19 -19.08 -24.07
CA TYR A 94 -34.33 -19.76 -23.44
C TYR A 94 -35.56 -19.78 -24.34
N MET A 95 -35.88 -18.63 -25.02
CA MET A 95 -36.97 -18.50 -25.96
C MET A 95 -36.80 -19.36 -27.23
N SER A 96 -35.56 -19.57 -27.65
CA SER A 96 -35.22 -20.30 -28.87
C SER A 96 -34.75 -21.75 -28.62
N MET A 97 -34.96 -22.29 -27.43
CA MET A 97 -34.36 -23.55 -26.97
C MET A 97 -34.66 -24.72 -27.91
N ASP A 98 -35.89 -24.80 -28.41
CA ASP A 98 -36.33 -25.87 -29.32
C ASP A 98 -35.75 -25.72 -30.73
N SER A 99 -35.31 -24.54 -31.11
CA SER A 99 -34.75 -24.20 -32.41
C SER A 99 -33.22 -24.33 -32.47
N ILE A 100 -32.56 -24.46 -31.33
CA ILE A 100 -31.10 -24.54 -31.22
C ILE A 100 -30.66 -26.01 -31.42
N PRO A 101 -29.87 -26.33 -32.47
CA PRO A 101 -29.38 -27.69 -32.67
C PRO A 101 -28.50 -28.17 -31.49
N PRO A 102 -28.55 -29.45 -31.15
CA PRO A 102 -27.62 -30.03 -30.19
C PRO A 102 -26.17 -29.78 -30.58
N LYS A 103 -25.32 -29.40 -29.63
CA LYS A 103 -23.91 -29.09 -29.85
C LYS A 103 -23.63 -27.87 -30.75
N ALA A 104 -24.58 -26.97 -30.93
CA ALA A 104 -24.36 -25.71 -31.63
C ALA A 104 -23.27 -24.88 -30.92
N SER A 105 -22.38 -24.25 -31.68
CA SER A 105 -21.37 -23.33 -31.18
C SER A 105 -21.86 -21.87 -31.14
N SER A 106 -22.88 -21.56 -31.91
CA SER A 106 -23.55 -20.27 -31.92
C SER A 106 -24.96 -20.41 -32.52
N PHE A 107 -25.79 -19.40 -32.31
CA PHE A 107 -27.04 -19.20 -33.02
C PHE A 107 -27.33 -17.71 -33.19
N VAL A 108 -28.15 -17.39 -34.20
CA VAL A 108 -28.52 -16.01 -34.49
C VAL A 108 -29.91 -15.71 -33.94
N TYR A 109 -30.02 -14.67 -33.12
CA TYR A 109 -31.29 -14.18 -32.60
C TYR A 109 -31.41 -12.67 -32.88
N GLU A 110 -32.49 -12.27 -33.56
CA GLU A 110 -32.73 -10.86 -33.96
C GLU A 110 -31.55 -10.19 -34.69
N GLY A 111 -30.78 -10.98 -35.48
CA GLY A 111 -29.63 -10.47 -36.22
C GLY A 111 -28.32 -10.42 -35.42
N GLU A 112 -28.35 -10.82 -34.16
CA GLU A 112 -27.16 -10.88 -33.30
C GLU A 112 -26.68 -12.31 -33.09
N GLU A 113 -25.37 -12.57 -33.29
CA GLU A 113 -24.79 -13.90 -33.11
C GLU A 113 -24.47 -14.12 -31.63
N ILE A 114 -25.10 -15.14 -31.03
CA ILE A 114 -24.90 -15.51 -29.63
C ILE A 114 -24.03 -16.77 -29.61
N LYS A 115 -22.89 -16.70 -28.92
CA LYS A 115 -21.96 -17.83 -28.79
C LYS A 115 -22.46 -18.83 -27.75
N LEU A 116 -22.36 -20.11 -28.08
CA LEU A 116 -22.74 -21.21 -27.22
C LEU A 116 -21.55 -22.13 -26.95
N ASP A 117 -21.59 -22.80 -25.82
CA ASP A 117 -20.67 -23.89 -25.50
C ASP A 117 -21.29 -25.20 -26.01
N PRO A 118 -20.69 -25.87 -27.04
CA PRO A 118 -21.23 -27.09 -27.62
C PRO A 118 -21.29 -28.27 -26.63
N SER A 119 -20.53 -28.20 -25.55
CA SER A 119 -20.52 -29.24 -24.50
C SER A 119 -21.69 -29.14 -23.53
N ARG A 120 -22.45 -28.07 -23.62
CA ARG A 120 -23.59 -27.73 -22.71
C ARG A 120 -24.90 -27.78 -23.48
N SER A 121 -25.96 -28.09 -22.76
CA SER A 121 -27.33 -27.91 -23.26
C SER A 121 -27.67 -26.41 -23.43
N ALA A 122 -28.72 -26.13 -24.21
CA ALA A 122 -29.22 -24.77 -24.38
C ALA A 122 -29.55 -24.12 -23.02
N ALA A 123 -30.23 -24.85 -22.12
CA ALA A 123 -30.55 -24.39 -20.79
C ALA A 123 -29.32 -24.09 -19.94
N GLU A 124 -28.26 -24.89 -20.01
CA GLU A 124 -27.01 -24.64 -19.31
C GLU A 124 -26.25 -23.41 -19.84
N ASN A 125 -26.29 -23.21 -21.15
CA ASN A 125 -25.77 -22.02 -21.82
C ASN A 125 -26.52 -20.76 -21.35
N ALA A 126 -27.86 -20.77 -21.36
CA ALA A 126 -28.69 -19.68 -20.85
C ALA A 126 -28.33 -19.36 -19.38
N ASN A 127 -28.25 -20.37 -18.54
CA ASN A 127 -27.86 -20.21 -17.13
C ASN A 127 -26.44 -19.64 -16.98
N ALA A 128 -25.50 -19.97 -17.86
CA ALA A 128 -24.15 -19.40 -17.85
C ALA A 128 -24.19 -17.88 -18.14
N TYR A 129 -25.01 -17.45 -19.10
CA TYR A 129 -25.23 -16.03 -19.40
C TYR A 129 -25.88 -15.28 -18.22
N TYR A 130 -26.93 -15.82 -17.60
CA TYR A 130 -27.52 -15.23 -16.40
C TYR A 130 -26.54 -15.11 -15.25
N LYS A 131 -25.72 -16.13 -15.03
CA LYS A 131 -24.68 -16.09 -13.99
C LYS A 131 -23.65 -14.99 -14.26
N ARG A 132 -23.25 -14.80 -15.55
CA ARG A 132 -22.32 -13.72 -15.93
C ARG A 132 -22.93 -12.35 -15.67
N ALA A 133 -24.16 -12.10 -16.10
CA ALA A 133 -24.87 -10.86 -15.87
C ALA A 133 -25.05 -10.55 -14.36
N LYS A 134 -25.42 -11.58 -13.57
CA LYS A 134 -25.53 -11.45 -12.11
C LYS A 134 -24.18 -11.11 -11.47
N LYS A 135 -23.11 -11.80 -11.88
CA LYS A 135 -21.75 -11.53 -11.40
C LYS A 135 -21.32 -10.11 -11.76
N ALA A 136 -21.57 -9.66 -12.99
CA ALA A 136 -21.27 -8.31 -13.44
C ALA A 136 -21.93 -7.24 -12.56
N LYS A 137 -23.25 -7.38 -12.30
CA LYS A 137 -24.00 -6.48 -11.40
C LYS A 137 -23.43 -6.45 -9.98
N MET A 138 -23.01 -7.60 -9.45
CA MET A 138 -22.41 -7.67 -8.11
C MET A 138 -21.01 -7.06 -8.09
N THR A 139 -20.21 -7.32 -9.14
CA THR A 139 -18.86 -6.73 -9.30
C THR A 139 -18.96 -5.22 -9.34
N LEU A 140 -19.83 -4.63 -10.17
CA LEU A 140 -20.00 -3.17 -10.24
C LEU A 140 -20.31 -2.55 -8.88
N LYS A 141 -21.27 -3.12 -8.13
CA LYS A 141 -21.60 -2.61 -6.78
C LYS A 141 -20.37 -2.64 -5.84
N GLN A 142 -19.61 -3.73 -5.87
CA GLN A 142 -18.43 -3.89 -5.01
C GLN A 142 -17.28 -2.98 -5.42
N VAL A 143 -17.10 -2.79 -6.73
CA VAL A 143 -16.06 -1.94 -7.29
C VAL A 143 -16.36 -0.47 -7.00
N ASP A 144 -17.62 -0.02 -7.12
CA ASP A 144 -18.02 1.34 -6.77
C ASP A 144 -17.66 1.69 -5.32
N ILE A 145 -18.00 0.81 -4.38
CA ILE A 145 -17.66 0.99 -2.96
C ILE A 145 -16.12 1.03 -2.77
N SER A 146 -15.41 0.15 -3.46
CA SER A 146 -13.94 0.06 -3.37
C SER A 146 -13.26 1.29 -3.97
N LYS A 147 -13.81 1.81 -5.06
CA LYS A 147 -13.33 3.01 -5.75
C LYS A 147 -13.53 4.25 -4.89
N GLU A 148 -14.72 4.40 -4.29
CA GLU A 148 -15.01 5.52 -3.37
C GLU A 148 -14.04 5.53 -2.18
N LYS A 149 -13.81 4.39 -1.54
CA LYS A 149 -12.85 4.27 -0.44
C LYS A 149 -11.43 4.61 -0.87
N ALA A 150 -10.99 4.09 -2.02
CA ALA A 150 -9.64 4.34 -2.52
C ALA A 150 -9.44 5.81 -2.92
N SER A 151 -10.47 6.46 -3.48
CA SER A 151 -10.42 7.88 -3.83
C SER A 151 -10.33 8.76 -2.59
N LYS A 152 -11.14 8.51 -1.56
CA LYS A 152 -11.07 9.23 -0.29
C LYS A 152 -9.68 9.10 0.37
N GLU A 153 -9.16 7.87 0.45
CA GLU A 153 -7.81 7.63 1.01
C GLU A 153 -6.72 8.35 0.18
N LEU A 154 -6.88 8.40 -1.14
CA LEU A 154 -5.95 9.09 -2.02
C LEU A 154 -5.97 10.61 -1.79
N GLU A 155 -7.14 11.21 -1.60
CA GLU A 155 -7.30 12.62 -1.25
C GLU A 155 -6.66 12.97 0.09
N GLU A 156 -6.90 12.15 1.12
CA GLU A 156 -6.29 12.30 2.45
C GLU A 156 -4.76 12.24 2.40
N ILE A 157 -4.21 11.25 1.69
CA ILE A 157 -2.76 11.10 1.52
C ILE A 157 -2.19 12.28 0.71
N THR A 158 -2.88 12.73 -0.32
CA THR A 158 -2.42 13.87 -1.13
C THR A 158 -2.41 15.14 -0.31
N SER A 159 -3.45 15.38 0.49
CA SER A 159 -3.50 16.50 1.43
C SER A 159 -2.36 16.43 2.46
N SER A 160 -2.13 15.24 3.04
CA SER A 160 -1.05 15.03 4.00
C SER A 160 0.34 15.29 3.38
N LEU A 161 0.57 14.84 2.14
CA LEU A 161 1.81 15.11 1.42
C LEU A 161 2.02 16.61 1.17
N THR A 162 0.97 17.33 0.76
CA THR A 162 1.03 18.79 0.55
C THR A 162 1.31 19.51 1.87
N GLN A 163 0.68 19.10 2.96
CA GLN A 163 0.94 19.68 4.28
C GLN A 163 2.38 19.41 4.73
N LEU A 164 2.90 18.20 4.51
CA LEU A 164 4.28 17.84 4.81
C LEU A 164 5.31 18.61 3.96
N GLU A 165 4.98 18.93 2.72
CA GLU A 165 5.85 19.72 1.83
C GLU A 165 5.92 21.20 2.26
N HIS A 166 4.87 21.71 2.93
CA HIS A 166 4.78 23.08 3.40
C HIS A 166 4.96 23.25 4.92
N ALA A 167 5.17 22.16 5.66
CA ALA A 167 5.27 22.20 7.10
C ALA A 167 6.65 22.68 7.55
N ASP A 168 6.68 23.76 8.31
CA ASP A 168 7.81 24.12 9.17
C ASP A 168 8.02 23.02 10.24
N GLU A 169 9.21 23.01 10.86
CA GLU A 169 9.60 22.00 11.87
C GLU A 169 8.54 21.73 12.95
N ALA A 170 7.80 22.76 13.38
CA ALA A 170 6.72 22.65 14.35
C ALA A 170 5.50 21.85 13.84
N GLY A 171 5.18 21.94 12.56
CA GLY A 171 4.09 21.20 11.93
C GLY A 171 4.38 19.70 11.82
N LEU A 172 5.65 19.33 11.64
CA LEU A 172 6.11 17.95 11.56
C LEU A 172 5.93 17.18 12.88
N GLU A 173 6.10 17.85 14.03
CA GLU A 173 5.88 17.23 15.34
C GLU A 173 4.40 16.92 15.62
N MET A 174 3.49 17.78 15.15
CA MET A 174 2.04 17.54 15.34
C MET A 174 1.54 16.34 14.52
N MET A 175 2.08 16.14 13.29
CA MET A 175 1.67 15.03 12.41
C MET A 175 2.30 13.69 12.80
N ALA A 176 3.40 13.70 13.54
CA ALA A 176 4.10 12.49 13.97
C ALA A 176 3.47 11.81 15.20
N LYS A 177 2.49 12.43 15.84
CA LYS A 177 1.75 11.82 16.96
C LYS A 177 0.71 10.86 16.39
N PRO A 178 0.74 9.57 16.74
CA PRO A 178 -0.35 8.65 16.39
C PRO A 178 -1.62 9.21 17.05
N SER A 179 -2.69 9.36 16.26
CA SER A 179 -4.02 9.60 16.83
C SER A 179 -4.34 8.40 17.73
N SER A 180 -4.26 8.64 19.03
CA SER A 180 -4.73 7.68 20.03
C SER A 180 -6.25 7.60 19.92
N GLN A 181 -6.74 6.53 19.32
CA GLN A 181 -8.08 6.00 19.55
C GLN A 181 -7.96 4.77 20.42
#